data_1a0d583e420b7b49c3facb51d66e0758
#
_entry.id   1a0d583e420b7b49c3facb51d66e0758
#
_cell.length_a   1.000
_cell.length_b   1.000
_cell.length_c   1.000
_cell.angle_alpha   90.00
_cell.angle_beta   90.00
_cell.angle_gamma   90.00
#
_symmetry.space_group_name_H-M   'P 1'
#
loop_
_entity.id
_entity.type
_entity.pdbx_description
1 polymer ?
#
loop_
_entity_poly.entity_id
_entity_poly.type
_entity_poly.pdbx_seq_one_letter_code
_entity_poly.pdbx_strand_id
1 'polypeptide(L)'
;MKTATSYLDYSGRDDEMTGGVKMIPIHTAAGDFKVWTKRVGNNPSMKVLLLHGGPGMTHEYFEAFDSYFPKSEIEYYYYDQLDSKYSDQPNDSSLWNVERYVDEVEQVRRDLGLDSSNVYLLGLSWGCV
;
A
#
# COMPACT_ATOMS: atom_id res chain seq x y z
N MET A 1 -2.39 -4.35 -33.49
CA MET A 1 -2.18 -3.21 -32.57
C MET A 1 -2.49 -3.66 -31.16
N LYS A 2 -1.57 -3.43 -30.27
CA LYS A 2 -1.78 -3.79 -28.86
C LYS A 2 -2.79 -2.84 -28.25
N THR A 3 -3.91 -3.38 -27.76
CA THR A 3 -4.89 -2.59 -27.01
C THR A 3 -4.30 -2.27 -25.64
N ALA A 4 -4.23 -0.98 -25.30
CA ALA A 4 -3.79 -0.59 -23.97
C ALA A 4 -4.78 -1.14 -22.93
N THR A 5 -4.26 -1.74 -21.86
CA THR A 5 -5.09 -2.17 -20.73
C THR A 5 -5.78 -0.93 -20.16
N SER A 6 -7.10 -0.99 -20.00
CA SER A 6 -7.83 0.09 -19.36
C SER A 6 -7.29 0.31 -17.94
N TYR A 7 -7.19 1.57 -17.53
CA TYR A 7 -6.72 1.95 -16.20
C TYR A 7 -7.49 1.23 -15.07
N LEU A 8 -8.80 0.99 -15.27
CA LEU A 8 -9.64 0.34 -14.26
C LEU A 8 -9.90 -1.15 -14.55
N ASP A 9 -9.21 -1.73 -15.51
CA ASP A 9 -9.37 -3.15 -15.82
C ASP A 9 -8.47 -4.01 -14.92
N TYR A 10 -9.07 -4.73 -14.01
CA TYR A 10 -8.37 -5.61 -13.05
C TYR A 10 -8.34 -7.07 -13.49
N SER A 11 -8.86 -7.36 -14.68
CA SER A 11 -8.92 -8.74 -15.17
C SER A 11 -7.54 -9.40 -15.25
N GLY A 12 -7.45 -10.64 -14.82
CA GLY A 12 -6.21 -11.40 -14.79
C GLY A 12 -5.23 -11.04 -13.65
N ARG A 13 -5.61 -10.09 -12.78
CA ARG A 13 -4.80 -9.73 -11.61
C ARG A 13 -5.23 -10.58 -10.41
N ASP A 14 -4.31 -10.81 -9.47
CA ASP A 14 -4.60 -11.60 -8.26
C ASP A 14 -5.59 -10.92 -7.31
N ASP A 15 -5.81 -9.62 -7.47
CA ASP A 15 -6.76 -8.83 -6.71
C ASP A 15 -8.08 -8.55 -7.44
N GLU A 16 -8.33 -9.21 -8.58
CA GLU A 16 -9.53 -8.97 -9.40
C GLU A 16 -10.82 -9.15 -8.60
N MET A 17 -10.94 -10.26 -7.88
CA MET A 17 -12.15 -10.62 -7.14
C MET A 17 -12.38 -9.79 -5.88
N THR A 18 -11.36 -9.08 -5.44
CA THR A 18 -11.39 -8.28 -4.21
C THR A 18 -11.41 -6.78 -4.49
N GLY A 19 -11.55 -6.39 -5.75
CA GLY A 19 -11.57 -4.97 -6.14
C GLY A 19 -10.28 -4.24 -5.85
N GLY A 20 -9.15 -4.92 -5.90
CA GLY A 20 -7.83 -4.34 -5.64
C GLY A 20 -7.32 -4.54 -4.21
N VAL A 21 -8.15 -5.09 -3.32
CA VAL A 21 -7.74 -5.34 -1.92
C VAL A 21 -6.84 -6.57 -1.84
N LYS A 22 -5.74 -6.44 -1.09
CA LYS A 22 -4.83 -7.55 -0.83
C LYS A 22 -4.29 -7.45 0.60
N MET A 23 -4.38 -8.55 1.35
CA MET A 23 -3.77 -8.66 2.67
C MET A 23 -2.34 -9.17 2.51
N ILE A 24 -1.37 -8.37 2.94
CA ILE A 24 0.05 -8.68 2.79
C ILE A 24 0.58 -9.28 4.07
N PRO A 25 1.12 -10.51 4.04
CA PRO A 25 1.77 -11.08 5.21
C PRO A 25 3.08 -10.35 5.51
N ILE A 26 3.29 -10.02 6.77
CA ILE A 26 4.55 -9.42 7.24
C ILE A 26 5.11 -10.25 8.39
N HIS A 27 6.44 -10.33 8.45
CA HIS A 27 7.16 -11.06 9.47
C HIS A 27 7.78 -10.09 10.46
N THR A 28 7.58 -10.34 11.75
CA THR A 28 8.12 -9.50 12.82
C THR A 28 8.76 -10.38 13.90
N ALA A 29 9.52 -9.76 14.80
CA ALA A 29 10.10 -10.47 15.95
C ALA A 29 9.03 -11.04 16.90
N ALA A 30 7.81 -10.50 16.87
CA ALA A 30 6.70 -10.96 17.70
C ALA A 30 5.77 -11.95 16.97
N GLY A 31 6.05 -12.29 15.70
CA GLY A 31 5.26 -13.22 14.91
C GLY A 31 4.86 -12.65 13.56
N ASP A 32 3.99 -13.38 12.88
CA ASP A 32 3.50 -13.04 11.56
C ASP A 32 2.12 -12.38 11.66
N PHE A 33 1.95 -11.29 10.92
CA PHE A 33 0.72 -10.54 10.88
C PHE A 33 0.39 -10.19 9.43
N LYS A 34 -0.79 -9.58 9.20
CA LYS A 34 -1.20 -9.13 7.87
C LYS A 34 -1.54 -7.65 7.89
N VAL A 35 -1.13 -6.95 6.85
CA VAL A 35 -1.51 -5.55 6.64
C VAL A 35 -2.39 -5.44 5.41
N TRP A 36 -3.34 -4.51 5.49
CA TRP A 36 -4.32 -4.29 4.44
C TRP A 36 -3.78 -3.31 3.40
N THR A 37 -3.96 -3.65 2.12
CA THR A 37 -3.66 -2.78 0.99
C THR A 37 -4.82 -2.75 0.02
N LYS A 38 -4.93 -1.67 -0.75
CA LYS A 38 -5.89 -1.58 -1.85
C LYS A 38 -5.24 -0.85 -3.02
N ARG A 39 -5.16 -1.52 -4.16
CA ARG A 39 -4.68 -0.94 -5.40
C ARG A 39 -5.82 -0.23 -6.13
N VAL A 40 -5.55 0.93 -6.69
CA VAL A 40 -6.45 1.63 -7.61
C VAL A 40 -5.71 1.84 -8.92
N GLY A 41 -6.31 1.37 -9.99
CA GLY A 41 -5.81 1.57 -11.35
C GLY A 41 -4.70 0.63 -11.78
N ASN A 42 -4.29 0.80 -13.01
CA ASN A 42 -3.19 0.07 -13.67
C ASN A 42 -2.25 1.05 -14.35
N ASN A 43 -0.98 1.03 -13.97
CA ASN A 43 0.08 1.72 -14.71
C ASN A 43 1.41 1.00 -14.46
N PRO A 44 2.04 0.40 -15.51
CA PRO A 44 3.24 -0.41 -15.31
C PRO A 44 4.47 0.37 -14.87
N SER A 45 4.52 1.68 -15.11
CA SER A 45 5.70 2.50 -14.86
C SER A 45 5.52 3.59 -13.81
N MET A 46 4.28 3.84 -13.36
CA MET A 46 4.00 4.89 -12.38
C MET A 46 3.06 4.38 -11.31
N LYS A 47 3.66 3.92 -10.22
CA LYS A 47 2.95 3.35 -9.07
C LYS A 47 3.32 4.10 -7.82
N VAL A 48 2.33 4.53 -7.05
CA VAL A 48 2.53 5.29 -5.82
C VAL A 48 2.07 4.46 -4.63
N LEU A 49 2.94 4.26 -3.65
CA LEU A 49 2.59 3.68 -2.36
C LEU A 49 2.40 4.81 -1.35
N LEU A 50 1.21 4.88 -0.76
CA LEU A 50 0.81 5.94 0.16
C LEU A 50 1.12 5.52 1.60
N LEU A 51 1.96 6.29 2.29
CA LEU A 51 2.42 6.04 3.64
C LEU A 51 1.77 7.03 4.61
N HIS A 52 0.77 6.57 5.37
CA HIS A 52 0.03 7.45 6.27
C HIS A 52 0.85 7.84 7.51
N GLY A 53 0.35 8.86 8.20
CA GLY A 53 0.94 9.37 9.42
C GLY A 53 0.54 8.60 10.68
N GLY A 54 0.93 9.11 11.80
CA GLY A 54 0.66 8.53 13.10
C GLY A 54 1.96 8.33 13.87
N PRO A 55 2.36 7.08 14.19
CA PRO A 55 1.69 5.80 13.85
C PRO A 55 0.29 5.69 14.42
N GLY A 56 -0.52 4.80 13.84
CA GLY A 56 -1.86 4.52 14.31
C GLY A 56 -2.98 5.31 13.60
N MET A 57 -2.64 6.17 12.64
CA MET A 57 -3.62 6.77 11.75
C MET A 57 -4.03 5.78 10.66
N THR A 58 -4.71 6.23 9.62
CA THR A 58 -5.21 5.35 8.58
C THR A 58 -4.96 5.94 7.20
N HIS A 59 -5.20 5.13 6.15
CA HIS A 59 -5.12 5.57 4.77
C HIS A 59 -6.20 6.60 4.40
N GLU A 60 -7.24 6.76 5.21
CA GLU A 60 -8.48 7.43 4.80
C GLU A 60 -8.28 8.88 4.32
N TYR A 61 -7.38 9.63 4.92
CA TYR A 61 -7.17 11.00 4.45
C TYR A 61 -6.50 11.10 3.06
N PHE A 62 -5.88 10.01 2.60
CA PHE A 62 -5.39 9.96 1.22
C PHE A 62 -6.51 9.76 0.20
N GLU A 63 -7.73 9.44 0.62
CA GLU A 63 -8.85 9.24 -0.30
C GLU A 63 -9.16 10.48 -1.15
N ALA A 64 -8.71 11.65 -0.72
CA ALA A 64 -8.79 12.87 -1.52
C ALA A 64 -8.08 12.74 -2.87
N PHE A 65 -7.06 11.88 -2.96
CA PHE A 65 -6.36 11.63 -4.22
C PHE A 65 -7.20 10.87 -5.25
N ASP A 66 -8.28 10.23 -4.84
CA ASP A 66 -9.22 9.58 -5.76
C ASP A 66 -9.81 10.57 -6.79
N SER A 67 -9.78 11.86 -6.47
CA SER A 67 -10.24 12.92 -7.39
C SER A 67 -9.15 13.34 -8.39
N TYR A 68 -7.91 12.97 -8.19
CA TYR A 68 -6.78 13.47 -8.98
C TYR A 68 -5.97 12.36 -9.66
N PHE A 69 -5.57 11.34 -8.94
CA PHE A 69 -4.70 10.29 -9.48
C PHE A 69 -5.30 9.54 -10.67
N PRO A 70 -6.58 9.16 -10.68
CA PRO A 70 -7.16 8.50 -11.84
C PRO A 70 -7.12 9.34 -13.13
N LYS A 71 -7.25 10.65 -13.01
CA LYS A 71 -7.17 11.56 -14.17
C LYS A 71 -5.79 11.57 -14.82
N SER A 72 -4.75 11.28 -14.05
CA SER A 72 -3.37 11.18 -14.51
C SER A 72 -2.95 9.73 -14.75
N GLU A 73 -3.88 8.79 -14.67
CA GLU A 73 -3.66 7.36 -14.86
C GLU A 73 -2.56 6.79 -13.97
N ILE A 74 -2.42 7.31 -12.74
CA ILE A 74 -1.45 6.83 -11.76
C ILE A 74 -2.04 5.60 -11.06
N GLU A 75 -1.28 4.50 -11.03
CA GLU A 75 -1.61 3.34 -10.20
C GLU A 75 -1.14 3.66 -8.78
N TYR A 76 -2.03 3.53 -7.80
CA TYR A 76 -1.67 3.86 -6.42
C TYR A 76 -2.24 2.84 -5.45
N TYR A 77 -1.59 2.77 -4.28
CA TYR A 77 -1.88 1.79 -3.26
C TYR A 77 -2.17 2.49 -1.95
N TYR A 78 -3.37 2.28 -1.43
CA TYR A 78 -3.66 2.51 -0.03
C TYR A 78 -3.04 1.40 0.79
N TYR A 79 -2.57 1.74 1.96
CA TYR A 79 -1.95 0.78 2.85
C TYR A 79 -2.15 1.24 4.30
N ASP A 80 -2.71 0.36 5.13
CA ASP A 80 -2.81 0.59 6.57
C ASP A 80 -1.65 -0.12 7.25
N GLN A 81 -0.84 0.64 7.98
CA GLN A 81 0.28 0.09 8.74
C GLN A 81 -0.22 -0.85 9.84
N LEU A 82 0.64 -1.74 10.32
CA LEU A 82 0.30 -2.63 11.44
C LEU A 82 -0.24 -1.80 12.62
N ASP A 83 -1.26 -2.30 13.29
CA ASP A 83 -2.05 -1.62 14.33
C ASP A 83 -2.96 -0.49 13.82
N SER A 84 -3.15 -0.37 12.52
CA SER A 84 -4.04 0.62 11.91
C SER A 84 -5.22 -0.05 11.23
N LYS A 85 -6.40 0.52 11.38
CA LYS A 85 -7.68 0.26 10.70
C LYS A 85 -7.93 -1.21 10.32
N TYR A 86 -7.70 -1.56 9.04
CA TYR A 86 -8.01 -2.89 8.49
C TYR A 86 -6.87 -3.89 8.60
N SER A 87 -5.71 -3.45 9.06
CA SER A 87 -4.56 -4.31 9.30
C SER A 87 -4.68 -5.00 10.66
N ASP A 88 -3.91 -6.07 10.86
CA ASP A 88 -3.86 -6.75 12.14
C ASP A 88 -3.42 -5.77 13.24
N GLN A 89 -3.92 -5.97 14.45
CA GLN A 89 -3.68 -5.08 15.58
C GLN A 89 -3.16 -5.87 16.78
N PRO A 90 -1.87 -6.26 16.75
CA PRO A 90 -1.27 -6.99 17.88
C PRO A 90 -1.17 -6.18 19.15
N ASN A 91 -1.17 -4.84 19.05
CA ASN A 91 -1.04 -3.92 20.19
C ASN A 91 0.20 -4.20 21.05
N ASP A 92 1.30 -4.58 20.39
CA ASP A 92 2.56 -4.89 21.03
C ASP A 92 3.52 -3.70 20.86
N SER A 93 3.80 -3.00 21.94
CA SER A 93 4.64 -1.79 21.92
C SER A 93 6.08 -2.07 21.49
N SER A 94 6.55 -3.32 21.58
CA SER A 94 7.88 -3.69 21.08
C SER A 94 8.01 -3.54 19.57
N LEU A 95 6.88 -3.49 18.86
CA LEU A 95 6.83 -3.31 17.39
C LEU A 95 6.74 -1.84 16.98
N TRP A 96 6.62 -0.91 17.92
CA TRP A 96 6.43 0.52 17.64
C TRP A 96 7.78 1.24 17.59
N ASN A 97 8.57 0.94 16.58
CA ASN A 97 9.85 1.61 16.34
C ASN A 97 10.06 1.83 14.84
N VAL A 98 10.92 2.78 14.50
CA VAL A 98 11.13 3.21 13.11
C VAL A 98 11.65 2.06 12.24
N GLU A 99 12.63 1.33 12.72
CA GLU A 99 13.26 0.24 11.97
C GLU A 99 12.24 -0.83 11.59
N ARG A 100 11.35 -1.18 12.51
CA ARG A 100 10.31 -2.16 12.24
C ARG A 100 9.33 -1.67 11.18
N TYR A 101 8.93 -0.39 11.23
CA TYR A 101 8.03 0.18 10.22
C TYR A 101 8.71 0.31 8.85
N VAL A 102 9.99 0.62 8.80
CA VAL A 102 10.76 0.62 7.54
C VAL A 102 10.81 -0.79 6.96
N ASP A 103 11.07 -1.81 7.77
CA ASP A 103 11.06 -3.19 7.33
C ASP A 103 9.68 -3.62 6.82
N GLU A 104 8.61 -3.18 7.48
CA GLU A 104 7.24 -3.43 7.04
C GLU A 104 6.98 -2.87 5.64
N VAL A 105 7.37 -1.63 5.38
CA VAL A 105 7.23 -1.01 4.06
C VAL A 105 7.98 -1.80 3.01
N GLU A 106 9.18 -2.28 3.32
CA GLU A 106 9.95 -3.12 2.40
C GLU A 106 9.25 -4.44 2.09
N GLN A 107 8.68 -5.09 3.10
CA GLN A 107 7.93 -6.33 2.89
C GLN A 107 6.68 -6.10 2.04
N VAL A 108 5.94 -5.01 2.30
CA VAL A 108 4.77 -4.62 1.51
C VAL A 108 5.17 -4.34 0.06
N ARG A 109 6.21 -3.54 -0.13
CA ARG A 109 6.71 -3.20 -1.46
C ARG A 109 7.05 -4.44 -2.28
N ARG A 110 7.79 -5.36 -1.69
CA ARG A 110 8.21 -6.60 -2.37
C ARG A 110 7.02 -7.47 -2.75
N ASP A 111 6.07 -7.63 -1.84
CA ASP A 111 4.90 -8.48 -2.09
C ASP A 111 3.99 -7.90 -3.17
N LEU A 112 3.93 -6.57 -3.28
CA LEU A 112 3.17 -5.88 -4.32
C LEU A 112 3.92 -5.78 -5.65
N GLY A 113 5.16 -6.24 -5.73
CA GLY A 113 5.97 -6.17 -6.95
C GLY A 113 6.42 -4.76 -7.30
N LEU A 114 6.56 -3.89 -6.31
CA LEU A 114 7.00 -2.51 -6.49
C LEU A 114 8.52 -2.43 -6.35
N ASP A 115 9.19 -1.88 -7.36
CA ASP A 115 10.65 -1.74 -7.36
C ASP A 115 11.09 -0.35 -7.83
N SER A 116 12.40 -0.13 -7.88
CA SER A 116 12.97 1.18 -8.23
C SER A 116 12.63 1.65 -9.65
N SER A 117 12.14 0.75 -10.53
CA SER A 117 11.77 1.11 -11.89
C SER A 117 10.35 1.67 -12.00
N ASN A 118 9.50 1.44 -11.00
CA ASN A 118 8.08 1.76 -11.11
C ASN A 118 7.45 2.44 -9.90
N VAL A 119 8.11 2.46 -8.73
CA VAL A 119 7.48 2.94 -7.49
C VAL A 119 7.93 4.34 -7.08
N TYR A 120 6.95 5.09 -6.58
CA TYR A 120 7.16 6.35 -5.86
C TYR A 120 6.53 6.20 -4.48
N LEU A 121 7.23 6.64 -3.45
CA LEU A 121 6.70 6.67 -2.09
C LEU A 121 6.17 8.07 -1.79
N LEU A 122 4.94 8.17 -1.33
CA LEU A 122 4.34 9.42 -0.88
C LEU A 122 3.97 9.29 0.59
N GLY A 123 4.71 9.96 1.44
CA GLY A 123 4.49 9.93 2.88
C GLY A 123 3.93 11.24 3.40
N LEU A 124 3.20 11.16 4.50
CA LEU A 124 2.70 12.31 5.23
C LEU A 124 3.03 12.15 6.71
N SER A 125 3.67 13.18 7.31
CA SER A 125 4.04 13.18 8.72
C SER A 125 4.92 11.96 9.06
N TRP A 126 4.44 11.05 9.90
CA TRP A 126 5.14 9.80 10.24
C TRP A 126 5.56 8.99 9.01
N GLY A 127 4.73 8.96 7.97
CA GLY A 127 5.05 8.26 6.72
C GLY A 127 6.27 8.81 5.99
N CYS A 128 6.78 9.98 6.37
CA CYS A 128 7.98 10.59 5.79
C CYS A 128 9.28 10.18 6.50
N VAL A 129 9.20 9.49 7.60
CA VAL A 129 10.37 9.14 8.43
C VAL A 129 11.20 7.99 7.83
#